data_9d6a15d1d0e9d4f45814ebe714b6b4c2
#
_entry.id   9d6a15d1d0e9d4f45814ebe714b6b4c2
#
_cell.length_a   1.000
_cell.length_b   1.000
_cell.length_c   1.000
_cell.angle_alpha   90.00
_cell.angle_beta   90.00
_cell.angle_gamma   90.00
#
_symmetry.space_group_name_H-M   'P 1'
#
loop_
_entity.id
_entity.type
_entity.pdbx_description
1 polymer ?
#
loop_
_entity_poly.entity_id
_entity_poly.type
_entity_poly.pdbx_seq_one_letter_code
_entity_poly.pdbx_strand_id
1 'polypeptide(L)'
;MLNWEWRIENRVVESDLSVKGEDDRAVALYVTFPYDPDTASFSENMMRPFVEIVRGTDAPGRMLSYVWGGFGNPGDMIESPFFGAVNAMIICQNSRAPVGEWVYEETNIIADHERAFGSIPTKVAHILLAADSDDTGGKNRASVRKIMFRAK
;
A
#
# COMPACT_ATOMS: atom_id res chain seq x y z
N MET A 1 14.15 -6.62 -4.45
CA MET A 1 13.20 -5.96 -5.39
C MET A 1 11.89 -6.72 -5.39
N LEU A 2 10.76 -6.01 -5.48
CA LEU A 2 9.44 -6.58 -5.76
C LEU A 2 9.01 -6.07 -7.12
N ASN A 3 8.49 -6.93 -7.98
CA ASN A 3 7.93 -6.53 -9.25
C ASN A 3 6.61 -7.24 -9.53
N TRP A 4 5.75 -6.59 -10.33
CA TRP A 4 4.46 -7.11 -10.77
C TRP A 4 4.01 -6.42 -12.06
N GLU A 5 2.96 -6.96 -12.65
CA GLU A 5 2.22 -6.29 -13.71
C GLU A 5 0.76 -6.16 -13.30
N TRP A 6 0.17 -5.02 -13.57
CA TRP A 6 -1.25 -4.78 -13.37
C TRP A 6 -1.89 -3.99 -14.50
N ARG A 7 -3.21 -4.01 -14.53
CA ARG A 7 -4.01 -3.37 -15.53
C ARG A 7 -5.36 -2.97 -14.95
N ILE A 8 -5.86 -1.80 -15.26
CA ILE A 8 -7.24 -1.39 -15.00
C ILE A 8 -8.07 -1.44 -16.30
N GLU A 9 -9.36 -1.78 -16.17
CA GLU A 9 -10.27 -1.91 -17.32
C GLU A 9 -11.10 -0.64 -17.55
N ASN A 10 -11.19 0.24 -16.58
CA ASN A 10 -11.91 1.50 -16.63
C ASN A 10 -11.12 2.60 -15.93
N ARG A 11 -11.36 3.85 -16.36
CA ARG A 11 -10.68 5.00 -15.77
C ARG A 11 -11.04 5.16 -14.28
N VAL A 12 -10.05 5.41 -13.48
CA VAL A 12 -10.20 5.69 -12.04
C VAL A 12 -10.71 7.11 -11.86
N VAL A 13 -11.65 7.30 -10.95
CA VAL A 13 -12.02 8.62 -10.46
C VAL A 13 -10.83 9.20 -9.68
N GLU A 14 -10.56 10.49 -9.85
CA GLU A 14 -9.55 11.15 -9.02
C GLU A 14 -10.02 11.15 -7.56
N SER A 15 -9.14 10.72 -6.67
CA SER A 15 -9.38 10.56 -5.24
C SER A 15 -8.25 11.22 -4.46
N ASP A 16 -8.53 11.66 -3.24
CA ASP A 16 -7.48 12.12 -2.32
C ASP A 16 -7.19 11.04 -1.27
N LEU A 17 -6.11 10.29 -1.50
CA LEU A 17 -5.71 9.18 -0.63
C LEU A 17 -5.36 9.61 0.80
N SER A 18 -5.20 10.91 1.07
CA SER A 18 -4.93 11.46 2.40
C SER A 18 -6.19 11.79 3.20
N VAL A 19 -7.36 11.78 2.54
CA VAL A 19 -8.63 12.17 3.12
C VAL A 19 -9.53 10.95 3.32
N LYS A 20 -9.99 10.75 4.55
CA LYS A 20 -10.93 9.67 4.87
C LYS A 20 -12.26 9.89 4.17
N GLY A 21 -12.74 8.86 3.45
CA GLY A 21 -13.97 8.93 2.65
C GLY A 21 -13.75 9.50 1.25
N GLU A 22 -12.50 9.72 0.84
CA GLU A 22 -12.11 10.14 -0.50
C GLU A 22 -10.94 9.29 -1.03
N ASP A 23 -10.60 8.18 -0.37
CA ASP A 23 -9.37 7.43 -0.58
C ASP A 23 -9.53 6.20 -1.50
N ASP A 24 -10.52 6.22 -2.38
CA ASP A 24 -10.74 5.18 -3.39
C ASP A 24 -9.53 4.96 -4.30
N ARG A 25 -9.32 3.70 -4.65
CA ARG A 25 -8.22 3.27 -5.53
C ARG A 25 -8.61 2.07 -6.39
N ALA A 26 -8.21 2.09 -7.64
CA ALA A 26 -8.56 1.03 -8.59
C ALA A 26 -8.03 -0.34 -8.16
N VAL A 27 -6.81 -0.36 -7.68
CA VAL A 27 -6.14 -1.54 -7.13
C VAL A 27 -4.99 -1.11 -6.24
N ALA A 28 -4.74 -1.87 -5.19
CA ALA A 28 -3.56 -1.74 -4.35
C ALA A 28 -2.91 -3.10 -4.12
N LEU A 29 -1.58 -3.10 -4.10
CA LEU A 29 -0.77 -4.22 -3.66
C LEU A 29 -0.15 -3.83 -2.32
N TYR A 30 -0.53 -4.56 -1.27
CA TYR A 30 -0.03 -4.34 0.08
C TYR A 30 1.11 -5.30 0.39
N VAL A 31 2.17 -4.75 0.98
CA VAL A 31 3.26 -5.50 1.56
C VAL A 31 3.25 -5.24 3.05
N THR A 32 2.97 -6.27 3.85
CA THR A 32 2.95 -6.15 5.29
C THR A 32 4.22 -6.70 5.92
N PHE A 33 4.61 -6.12 7.05
CA PHE A 33 5.80 -6.47 7.81
C PHE A 33 5.39 -6.89 9.22
N PRO A 34 6.07 -7.86 9.83
CA PRO A 34 5.82 -8.22 11.22
C PRO A 34 6.00 -7.00 12.14
N TYR A 35 5.30 -7.02 13.25
CA TYR A 35 5.59 -6.07 14.31
C TYR A 35 6.99 -6.34 14.86
N ASP A 36 7.75 -5.27 15.02
CA ASP A 36 9.11 -5.29 15.56
C ASP A 36 9.22 -4.25 16.69
N PRO A 37 9.26 -4.70 17.96
CA PRO A 37 9.30 -3.79 19.10
C PRO A 37 10.58 -2.94 19.16
N ASP A 38 11.69 -3.40 18.56
CA ASP A 38 12.98 -2.71 18.61
C ASP A 38 13.00 -1.48 17.69
N THR A 39 12.18 -1.48 16.65
CA THR A 39 12.07 -0.38 15.69
C THR A 39 10.74 0.37 15.73
N ALA A 40 9.77 -0.15 16.51
CA ALA A 40 8.46 0.47 16.67
C ALA A 40 8.55 1.80 17.41
N SER A 41 7.77 2.78 16.96
CA SER A 41 7.58 4.04 17.66
C SER A 41 6.87 3.84 18.99
N PHE A 42 6.94 4.85 19.86
CA PHE A 42 6.23 4.82 21.14
C PHE A 42 4.72 4.57 20.96
N SER A 43 4.10 5.20 19.97
CA SER A 43 2.68 5.02 19.67
C SER A 43 2.34 3.62 19.18
N GLU A 44 3.18 3.03 18.32
CA GLU A 44 3.02 1.63 17.87
C GLU A 44 3.09 0.66 19.05
N ASN A 45 4.09 0.83 19.93
CA ASN A 45 4.26 0.01 21.15
C ASN A 45 3.04 0.13 22.06
N MET A 46 2.53 1.35 22.29
CA MET A 46 1.38 1.60 23.15
C MET A 46 0.09 1.00 22.60
N MET A 47 -0.09 1.01 21.27
CA MET A 47 -1.31 0.49 20.62
C MET A 47 -1.25 -1.02 20.37
N ARG A 48 -0.07 -1.63 20.40
CA ARG A 48 0.11 -3.04 20.06
C ARG A 48 -0.79 -4.00 20.86
N PRO A 49 -0.95 -3.90 22.20
CA PRO A 49 -1.83 -4.79 22.95
C PRO A 49 -3.29 -4.76 22.48
N PHE A 50 -3.80 -3.59 22.08
CA PHE A 50 -5.15 -3.45 21.55
C PHE A 50 -5.27 -4.09 20.16
N VAL A 51 -4.26 -3.94 19.32
CA VAL A 51 -4.21 -4.59 18.00
C VAL A 51 -4.23 -6.12 18.16
N GLU A 52 -3.47 -6.66 19.09
CA GLU A 52 -3.40 -8.10 19.36
C GLU A 52 -4.70 -8.67 19.91
N ILE A 53 -5.42 -7.93 20.75
CA ILE A 53 -6.75 -8.35 21.24
C ILE A 53 -7.75 -8.46 20.09
N VAL A 54 -7.72 -7.54 19.12
CA VAL A 54 -8.70 -7.47 18.04
C VAL A 54 -8.33 -8.37 16.85
N ARG A 55 -7.04 -8.47 16.51
CA ARG A 55 -6.54 -9.10 15.28
C ARG A 55 -5.61 -10.30 15.51
N GLY A 56 -5.32 -10.63 16.77
CA GLY A 56 -4.39 -11.69 17.14
C GLY A 56 -2.93 -11.24 17.18
N THR A 57 -2.10 -12.08 17.79
CA THR A 57 -0.67 -11.82 18.00
C THR A 57 0.14 -11.74 16.71
N ASP A 58 -0.36 -12.37 15.63
CA ASP A 58 0.28 -12.38 14.30
C ASP A 58 -0.11 -11.17 13.45
N ALA A 59 -0.85 -10.20 14.03
CA ALA A 59 -1.21 -8.98 13.33
C ALA A 59 0.04 -8.24 12.83
N PRO A 60 0.06 -7.78 11.57
CA PRO A 60 1.16 -7.01 11.03
C PRO A 60 1.45 -5.75 11.86
N GLY A 61 2.70 -5.32 11.86
CA GLY A 61 3.11 -4.05 12.45
C GLY A 61 2.95 -2.90 11.48
N ARG A 62 3.62 -3.00 10.33
CA ARG A 62 3.68 -1.94 9.32
C ARG A 62 3.25 -2.44 7.94
N MET A 63 2.87 -1.51 7.06
CA MET A 63 2.40 -1.82 5.72
C MET A 63 2.86 -0.76 4.72
N LEU A 64 3.37 -1.21 3.59
CA LEU A 64 3.51 -0.41 2.37
C LEU A 64 2.35 -0.75 1.43
N SER A 65 1.69 0.27 0.91
CA SER A 65 0.57 0.14 -0.01
C SER A 65 0.95 0.76 -1.35
N TYR A 66 1.25 -0.06 -2.35
CA TYR A 66 1.48 0.41 -3.71
C TYR A 66 0.13 0.56 -4.39
N VAL A 67 -0.21 1.76 -4.87
CA VAL A 67 -1.56 2.07 -5.31
C VAL A 67 -1.64 2.54 -6.76
N TRP A 68 -2.72 2.15 -7.43
CA TRP A 68 -3.17 2.74 -8.68
C TRP A 68 -4.39 3.61 -8.39
N GLY A 69 -4.21 4.92 -8.34
CA GLY A 69 -5.21 5.91 -7.99
C GLY A 69 -4.61 7.12 -7.29
N GLY A 70 -5.46 8.04 -6.91
CA GLY A 70 -5.11 9.21 -6.14
C GLY A 70 -4.57 10.39 -6.93
N PHE A 71 -4.60 11.55 -6.27
CA PHE A 71 -3.88 12.75 -6.69
C PHE A 71 -2.39 12.57 -6.46
N GLY A 72 -1.58 13.18 -7.31
CA GLY A 72 -0.14 13.20 -7.18
C GLY A 72 0.56 12.51 -8.34
N ASN A 73 1.84 12.28 -8.16
CA ASN A 73 2.71 11.71 -9.18
C ASN A 73 3.18 10.31 -8.78
N PRO A 74 3.50 9.46 -9.74
CA PRO A 74 4.18 8.20 -9.43
C PRO A 74 5.43 8.44 -8.57
N GLY A 75 5.54 7.69 -7.46
CA GLY A 75 6.58 7.80 -6.46
C GLY A 75 6.22 8.68 -5.25
N ASP A 76 5.14 9.44 -5.28
CA ASP A 76 4.66 10.18 -4.11
C ASP A 76 4.25 9.21 -3.00
N MET A 77 4.62 9.54 -1.76
CA MET A 77 4.32 8.76 -0.57
C MET A 77 3.38 9.55 0.34
N ILE A 78 2.30 8.90 0.74
CA ILE A 78 1.20 9.48 1.50
C ILE A 78 0.93 8.61 2.73
N GLU A 79 0.69 9.21 3.88
CA GLU A 79 0.21 8.48 5.06
C GLU A 79 -1.26 8.09 4.90
N SER A 80 -1.61 6.89 5.35
CA SER A 80 -3.01 6.44 5.32
C SER A 80 -3.87 7.26 6.30
N PRO A 81 -5.05 7.74 5.88
CA PRO A 81 -5.97 8.47 6.75
C PRO A 81 -6.58 7.58 7.86
N PHE A 82 -6.46 6.25 7.74
CA PHE A 82 -7.00 5.28 8.70
C PHE A 82 -5.94 4.73 9.65
N PHE A 83 -4.73 4.48 9.14
CA PHE A 83 -3.70 3.76 9.86
C PHE A 83 -2.48 4.64 10.18
N GLY A 84 -2.51 5.91 9.75
CA GLY A 84 -1.46 6.88 10.05
C GLY A 84 -0.06 6.35 9.70
N ALA A 85 0.86 6.58 10.59
CA ALA A 85 2.28 6.27 10.41
C ALA A 85 2.63 4.77 10.26
N VAL A 86 1.68 3.84 10.41
CA VAL A 86 1.95 2.41 10.21
C VAL A 86 1.58 1.91 8.80
N ASN A 87 0.97 2.76 7.98
CA ASN A 87 0.69 2.46 6.57
C ASN A 87 1.09 3.63 5.68
N ALA A 88 2.13 3.45 4.90
CA ALA A 88 2.55 4.39 3.86
C ALA A 88 2.01 3.93 2.51
N MET A 89 1.27 4.80 1.84
CA MET A 89 0.77 4.58 0.48
C MET A 89 1.72 5.23 -0.52
N ILE A 90 2.09 4.49 -1.56
CA ILE A 90 2.97 4.95 -2.64
C ILE A 90 2.17 4.91 -3.94
N ILE A 91 2.00 6.06 -4.58
CA ILE A 91 1.35 6.15 -5.89
C ILE A 91 2.28 5.55 -6.93
N CYS A 92 1.88 4.43 -7.53
CA CYS A 92 2.60 3.87 -8.69
C CYS A 92 2.00 4.40 -9.99
N GLN A 93 0.66 4.43 -10.07
CA GLN A 93 -0.08 4.97 -11.20
C GLN A 93 -1.21 5.88 -10.70
N ASN A 94 -1.51 6.94 -11.42
CA ASN A 94 -2.60 7.86 -11.10
C ASN A 94 -3.73 7.79 -12.16
N SER A 95 -4.71 8.69 -12.08
CA SER A 95 -5.86 8.75 -12.99
C SER A 95 -5.51 9.00 -14.47
N ARG A 96 -4.27 9.42 -14.77
CA ARG A 96 -3.78 9.67 -16.13
C ARG A 96 -3.15 8.45 -16.78
N ALA A 97 -2.95 7.38 -16.02
CA ALA A 97 -2.35 6.16 -16.51
C ALA A 97 -3.22 5.47 -17.59
N PRO A 98 -2.62 4.65 -18.46
CA PRO A 98 -3.34 4.01 -19.55
C PRO A 98 -4.38 3.01 -19.04
N VAL A 99 -5.53 2.96 -19.69
CA VAL A 99 -6.60 1.99 -19.41
C VAL A 99 -6.51 0.83 -20.41
N GLY A 100 -6.70 -0.39 -19.93
CA GLY A 100 -6.68 -1.60 -20.77
C GLY A 100 -5.28 -2.12 -21.09
N GLU A 101 -4.23 -1.45 -20.64
CA GLU A 101 -2.84 -1.83 -20.89
C GLU A 101 -2.18 -2.43 -19.63
N TRP A 102 -1.30 -3.42 -19.85
CA TRP A 102 -0.48 -3.96 -18.78
C TRP A 102 0.67 -3.01 -18.48
N VAL A 103 0.74 -2.55 -17.24
CA VAL A 103 1.84 -1.72 -16.71
C VAL A 103 2.72 -2.60 -15.81
N TYR A 104 4.02 -2.55 -16.06
CA TYR A 104 5.04 -3.20 -15.23
C TYR A 104 5.51 -2.24 -14.14
N GLU A 105 5.57 -2.76 -12.92
CA GLU A 105 6.13 -2.05 -11.76
C GLU A 105 7.31 -2.82 -11.19
N GLU A 106 8.28 -2.07 -10.71
CA GLU A 106 9.39 -2.59 -9.92
C GLU A 106 9.73 -1.61 -8.81
N THR A 107 9.87 -2.12 -7.58
CA THR A 107 10.19 -1.30 -6.43
C THR A 107 11.21 -1.95 -5.50
N ASN A 108 11.92 -1.13 -4.75
CA ASN A 108 12.81 -1.57 -3.69
C ASN A 108 12.08 -1.45 -2.33
N ILE A 109 11.37 -2.51 -1.93
CA ILE A 109 10.59 -2.53 -0.68
C ILE A 109 11.42 -2.21 0.58
N ILE A 110 12.72 -2.50 0.55
CA ILE A 110 13.62 -2.16 1.67
C ILE A 110 13.82 -0.65 1.74
N ALA A 111 14.12 -0.02 0.61
CA ALA A 111 14.29 1.44 0.55
C ALA A 111 12.98 2.18 0.84
N ASP A 112 11.86 1.66 0.34
CA ASP A 112 10.54 2.24 0.60
C ASP A 112 10.14 2.11 2.07
N HIS A 113 10.44 0.99 2.72
CA HIS A 113 10.21 0.81 4.15
C HIS A 113 11.09 1.76 4.99
N GLU A 114 12.38 1.88 4.63
CA GLU A 114 13.28 2.80 5.31
C GLU A 114 12.83 4.26 5.13
N ARG A 115 12.39 4.64 3.93
CA ARG A 115 11.84 5.97 3.64
C ARG A 115 10.56 6.25 4.44
N ALA A 116 9.68 5.25 4.58
CA ALA A 116 8.40 5.40 5.26
C ALA A 116 8.53 5.39 6.80
N PHE A 117 9.37 4.52 7.33
CA PHE A 117 9.37 4.16 8.75
C PHE A 117 10.73 4.33 9.45
N GLY A 118 11.76 4.77 8.71
CA GLY A 118 13.09 5.02 9.27
C GLY A 118 13.86 3.76 9.68
N SER A 119 13.43 2.57 9.25
CA SER A 119 14.07 1.30 9.61
C SER A 119 14.05 0.30 8.44
N ILE A 120 14.96 -0.67 8.48
CA ILE A 120 15.05 -1.75 7.50
C ILE A 120 14.23 -2.95 8.00
N PRO A 121 13.30 -3.49 7.20
CA PRO A 121 12.51 -4.63 7.61
C PRO A 121 13.32 -5.93 7.56
N THR A 122 13.10 -6.84 8.49
CA THR A 122 13.78 -8.13 8.54
C THR A 122 13.18 -9.15 7.56
N LYS A 123 11.86 -9.09 7.34
CA LYS A 123 11.12 -9.97 6.44
C LYS A 123 9.78 -9.35 6.03
N VAL A 124 9.21 -9.87 4.96
CA VAL A 124 7.82 -9.62 4.56
C VAL A 124 6.93 -10.66 5.25
N ALA A 125 5.78 -10.23 5.78
CA ALA A 125 4.79 -11.12 6.37
C ALA A 125 3.78 -11.60 5.32
N HIS A 126 3.12 -10.65 4.61
CA HIS A 126 2.08 -10.97 3.63
C HIS A 126 2.16 -10.04 2.43
N ILE A 127 1.61 -10.54 1.32
CA ILE A 127 1.18 -9.75 0.16
C ILE A 127 -0.33 -9.88 0.06
N LEU A 128 -1.01 -8.73 -0.08
CA LEU A 128 -2.47 -8.68 -0.27
C LEU A 128 -2.79 -7.80 -1.48
N LEU A 129 -3.93 -8.06 -2.08
CA LEU A 129 -4.49 -7.25 -3.14
C LEU A 129 -5.87 -6.76 -2.71
N ALA A 130 -6.16 -5.49 -2.94
CA ALA A 130 -7.48 -4.91 -2.73
C ALA A 130 -7.81 -3.89 -3.81
N ALA A 131 -9.09 -3.58 -3.94
CA ALA A 131 -9.63 -2.48 -4.70
C ALA A 131 -10.69 -1.79 -3.83
N ASP A 132 -10.87 -0.51 -4.04
CA ASP A 132 -11.78 0.32 -3.27
C ASP A 132 -12.50 1.29 -4.17
N SER A 133 -13.82 1.44 -4.00
CA SER A 133 -14.64 2.30 -4.86
C SER A 133 -15.98 2.68 -4.22
N ASP A 134 -16.07 2.65 -2.90
CA ASP A 134 -17.33 2.92 -2.19
C ASP A 134 -17.53 4.39 -1.82
N ASP A 135 -16.45 5.15 -1.74
CA ASP A 135 -16.49 6.56 -1.37
C ASP A 135 -16.88 7.47 -2.55
N THR A 136 -16.30 7.28 -3.73
CA THR A 136 -16.50 8.15 -4.89
C THR A 136 -17.63 7.68 -5.82
N GLY A 137 -18.28 6.56 -5.50
CA GLY A 137 -19.37 5.98 -6.31
C GLY A 137 -18.91 5.42 -7.66
N GLY A 138 -17.61 5.19 -7.82
CA GLY A 138 -17.01 4.60 -9.00
C GLY A 138 -17.23 3.09 -9.09
N LYS A 139 -16.71 2.49 -10.17
CA LYS A 139 -16.60 1.03 -10.33
C LYS A 139 -15.21 0.71 -10.84
N ASN A 140 -14.51 -0.14 -10.13
CA ASN A 140 -13.17 -0.56 -10.48
C ASN A 140 -13.15 -2.00 -10.96
N ARG A 141 -12.37 -2.24 -12.00
CA ARG A 141 -11.98 -3.57 -12.42
C ARG A 141 -10.49 -3.55 -12.74
N ALA A 142 -9.74 -4.36 -12.03
CA ALA A 142 -8.31 -4.47 -12.23
C ALA A 142 -7.87 -5.93 -12.33
N SER A 143 -6.73 -6.16 -12.93
CA SER A 143 -6.06 -7.46 -13.01
C SER A 143 -4.61 -7.30 -12.58
N VAL A 144 -4.10 -8.26 -11.82
CA VAL A 144 -2.70 -8.30 -11.37
C VAL A 144 -2.10 -9.63 -11.73
N ARG A 145 -0.83 -9.65 -12.15
CA ARG A 145 -0.09 -10.87 -12.49
C ARG A 145 1.41 -10.71 -12.23
N LYS A 146 2.12 -11.84 -12.26
CA LYS A 146 3.60 -11.90 -12.17
C LYS A 146 4.18 -11.19 -10.95
N ILE A 147 3.54 -11.34 -9.77
CA ILE A 147 4.09 -10.82 -8.53
C ILE A 147 5.32 -11.66 -8.16
N MET A 148 6.49 -11.05 -8.11
CA MET A 148 7.75 -11.75 -7.87
C MET A 148 8.69 -10.95 -6.97
N PHE A 149 9.35 -11.64 -6.06
CA PHE A 149 10.51 -11.12 -5.34
C PHE A 149 11.80 -11.54 -6.07
N ARG A 150 12.74 -10.59 -6.19
CA ARG A 150 14.08 -10.83 -6.72
C ARG A 150 15.12 -10.33 -5.73
N ALA A 151 16.19 -11.06 -5.56
CA ALA A 151 17.40 -10.54 -4.92
C ALA A 151 17.92 -9.35 -5.75
N LYS A 152 18.54 -8.38 -5.06
CA LYS A 152 19.21 -7.26 -5.71
C LYS A 152 20.60 -7.69 -6.14
#